data_c53f7026b146238fdeec58a66b0251f5
#
_entry.id   c53f7026b146238fdeec58a66b0251f5
#
_cell.length_a   1.000
_cell.length_b   1.000
_cell.length_c   1.000
_cell.angle_alpha   90.00
_cell.angle_beta   90.00
_cell.angle_gamma   90.00
#
_symmetry.space_group_name_H-M   'P 1'
#
loop_
_entity.id
_entity.type
_entity.pdbx_description
1 polymer ?
#
loop_
_entity_poly.entity_id
_entity_poly.type
_entity_poly.pdbx_seq_one_letter_code
_entity_poly.pdbx_strand_id
1 'polypeptide(L)'
;MKKINLIQGSAEWKAFRREKIGASDCPAIMGCGYVTPNQLWGQKVLGEEQYVTQSMTRGSELESVVRDLLNREVERPFESAVYESEEYPWMIASLDGIDEYGGLIEIKCPNDEIFKDFQAYGTVPNAWLWQVQHQMCVMNAKSVRIFAYNGVILASNLVERDETAIKELIAKEKDFYKCMCELTPPKEPLPVRDDERALELFGMIEEAKTQIEHWKTRLEELKEGAVELSNGEEYECAGYKVQYIVKPGTVNYKAIPQLKGINLNAYRGKPIEYWAIS
;
A
#
# COMPACT_ATOMS: atom_id res chain seq x y z
N MET A 1 -13.63 -17.66 5.19
CA MET A 1 -12.55 -18.18 4.33
C MET A 1 -13.02 -19.39 3.56
N LYS A 2 -12.59 -19.53 2.32
CA LYS A 2 -12.96 -20.60 1.39
C LYS A 2 -11.69 -21.37 1.00
N LYS A 3 -11.67 -22.70 1.23
CA LYS A 3 -10.57 -23.56 0.78
C LYS A 3 -10.62 -23.69 -0.73
N ILE A 4 -9.48 -23.51 -1.40
CA ILE A 4 -9.34 -23.61 -2.85
C ILE A 4 -8.55 -24.88 -3.18
N ASN A 5 -9.16 -25.76 -3.97
CA ASN A 5 -8.55 -27.04 -4.37
C ASN A 5 -7.55 -26.84 -5.53
N LEU A 6 -6.41 -26.17 -5.22
CA LEU A 6 -5.30 -25.98 -6.13
C LEU A 6 -4.02 -26.45 -5.47
N ILE A 7 -3.15 -27.11 -6.24
CA ILE A 7 -1.84 -27.53 -5.78
C ILE A 7 -0.89 -26.36 -5.96
N GLN A 8 -0.24 -25.92 -4.87
CA GLN A 8 0.77 -24.88 -4.91
C GLN A 8 1.85 -25.20 -5.96
N GLY A 9 2.22 -24.19 -6.75
CA GLY A 9 3.19 -24.33 -7.82
C GLY A 9 2.65 -24.82 -9.16
N SER A 10 1.39 -25.38 -9.21
CA SER A 10 0.76 -25.78 -10.48
C SER A 10 0.47 -24.58 -11.41
N ALA A 11 0.27 -24.86 -12.70
CA ALA A 11 -0.09 -23.81 -13.67
C ALA A 11 -1.40 -23.12 -13.30
N GLU A 12 -2.39 -23.88 -12.84
CA GLU A 12 -3.70 -23.40 -12.41
C GLU A 12 -3.58 -22.51 -11.17
N TRP A 13 -2.75 -22.90 -10.20
CA TRP A 13 -2.45 -22.08 -9.02
C TRP A 13 -1.75 -20.77 -9.39
N LYS A 14 -0.79 -20.82 -10.31
CA LYS A 14 -0.10 -19.61 -10.80
C LYS A 14 -1.07 -18.66 -11.50
N ALA A 15 -1.96 -19.17 -12.35
CA ALA A 15 -3.00 -18.39 -13.02
C ALA A 15 -3.96 -17.75 -12.00
N PHE A 16 -4.46 -18.53 -11.05
CA PHE A 16 -5.34 -18.04 -9.98
C PHE A 16 -4.67 -16.97 -9.13
N ARG A 17 -3.43 -17.22 -8.72
CA ARG A 17 -2.64 -16.28 -7.90
C ARG A 17 -2.35 -14.96 -8.64
N ARG A 18 -2.25 -14.99 -9.96
CA ARG A 18 -1.98 -13.80 -10.76
C ARG A 18 -3.10 -12.75 -10.65
N GLU A 19 -4.34 -13.18 -10.50
CA GLU A 19 -5.52 -12.32 -10.38
C GLU A 19 -5.80 -11.87 -8.94
N LYS A 20 -5.03 -12.35 -7.98
CA LYS A 20 -5.22 -12.15 -6.54
C LYS A 20 -3.96 -11.58 -5.89
N ILE A 21 -4.09 -11.14 -4.65
CA ILE A 21 -2.97 -10.74 -3.79
C ILE A 21 -2.71 -11.89 -2.82
N GLY A 22 -1.55 -12.50 -2.92
CA GLY A 22 -1.11 -13.55 -2.01
C GLY A 22 -0.30 -12.99 -0.84
N ALA A 23 -0.19 -13.73 0.25
CA ALA A 23 0.55 -13.32 1.44
C ALA A 23 2.01 -12.92 1.14
N SER A 24 2.68 -13.61 0.21
CA SER A 24 4.06 -13.30 -0.19
C SER A 24 4.17 -12.06 -1.11
N ASP A 25 3.06 -11.50 -1.60
CA ASP A 25 3.03 -10.26 -2.37
C ASP A 25 2.95 -9.04 -1.43
N CYS A 26 2.40 -9.24 -0.23
CA CYS A 26 2.18 -8.21 0.77
C CYS A 26 3.44 -7.39 1.11
N PRO A 27 4.63 -7.98 1.33
CA PRO A 27 5.84 -7.20 1.61
C PRO A 27 6.18 -6.18 0.52
N ALA A 28 5.96 -6.50 -0.75
CA ALA A 28 6.17 -5.57 -1.86
C ALA A 28 5.19 -4.39 -1.79
N ILE A 29 3.91 -4.67 -1.54
CA ILE A 29 2.86 -3.65 -1.41
C ILE A 29 3.13 -2.74 -0.20
N MET A 30 3.66 -3.31 0.90
CA MET A 30 4.02 -2.58 2.11
C MET A 30 5.37 -1.85 2.02
N GLY A 31 6.10 -1.98 0.92
CA GLY A 31 7.35 -1.27 0.67
C GLY A 31 8.58 -1.86 1.39
N CYS A 32 8.51 -3.10 1.86
CA CYS A 32 9.62 -3.82 2.51
C CYS A 32 9.98 -5.14 1.82
N GLY A 33 9.45 -5.39 0.60
CA GLY A 33 9.76 -6.55 -0.21
C GLY A 33 11.02 -6.39 -1.06
N TYR A 34 11.42 -7.47 -1.73
CA TYR A 34 12.54 -7.46 -2.68
C TYR A 34 12.20 -6.80 -4.02
N VAL A 35 10.91 -6.63 -4.31
CA VAL A 35 10.40 -5.95 -5.50
C VAL A 35 9.53 -4.77 -5.07
N THR A 36 9.50 -3.74 -5.91
CA THR A 36 8.64 -2.57 -5.70
C THR A 36 7.18 -2.90 -6.01
N PRO A 37 6.21 -2.08 -5.55
CA PRO A 37 4.81 -2.24 -5.95
C PRO A 37 4.63 -2.23 -7.47
N ASN A 38 5.38 -1.41 -8.22
CA ASN A 38 5.32 -1.36 -9.67
C ASN A 38 5.82 -2.65 -10.33
N GLN A 39 6.94 -3.19 -9.85
CA GLN A 39 7.45 -4.48 -10.33
C GLN A 39 6.46 -5.61 -10.05
N LEU A 40 5.87 -5.66 -8.86
CA LEU A 40 4.82 -6.62 -8.55
C LEU A 40 3.60 -6.45 -9.47
N TRP A 41 3.19 -5.23 -9.74
CA TRP A 41 2.08 -4.94 -10.67
C TRP A 41 2.42 -5.44 -12.10
N GLY A 42 3.65 -5.20 -12.58
CA GLY A 42 4.13 -5.73 -13.86
C GLY A 42 4.05 -7.26 -13.94
N GLN A 43 4.48 -7.96 -12.88
CA GLN A 43 4.36 -9.42 -12.78
C GLN A 43 2.90 -9.90 -12.81
N LYS A 44 2.00 -9.21 -12.11
CA LYS A 44 0.58 -9.58 -12.00
C LYS A 44 -0.21 -9.24 -13.25
N VAL A 45 -0.06 -8.03 -13.78
CA VAL A 45 -0.90 -7.50 -14.87
C VAL A 45 -0.29 -7.76 -16.24
N LEU A 46 0.99 -7.44 -16.42
CA LEU A 46 1.68 -7.60 -17.71
C LEU A 46 2.25 -9.01 -17.92
N GLY A 47 2.37 -9.80 -16.84
CA GLY A 47 2.96 -11.14 -16.90
C GLY A 47 4.47 -11.13 -17.04
N GLU A 48 5.10 -10.07 -16.53
CA GLU A 48 6.55 -10.00 -16.47
C GLU A 48 7.12 -11.15 -15.63
N GLU A 49 8.26 -11.66 -16.04
CA GLU A 49 8.91 -12.78 -15.35
C GLU A 49 9.42 -12.33 -13.98
N GLN A 50 9.13 -13.13 -12.96
CA GLN A 50 9.71 -12.94 -11.65
C GLN A 50 11.17 -13.42 -11.69
N TYR A 51 12.09 -12.57 -11.26
CA TYR A 51 13.47 -12.99 -11.05
C TYR A 51 13.55 -13.98 -9.88
N VAL A 52 13.87 -15.22 -10.17
CA VAL A 52 14.00 -16.29 -9.17
C VAL A 52 15.46 -16.39 -8.73
N THR A 53 15.70 -16.12 -7.44
CA THR A 53 17.04 -16.29 -6.85
C THR A 53 17.29 -17.73 -6.42
N GLN A 54 18.58 -18.10 -6.29
CA GLN A 54 18.94 -19.40 -5.74
C GLN A 54 18.37 -19.62 -4.33
N SER A 55 18.29 -18.57 -3.52
CA SER A 55 17.68 -18.65 -2.18
C SER A 55 16.18 -18.97 -2.23
N MET A 56 15.45 -18.43 -3.22
CA MET A 56 14.02 -18.74 -3.42
C MET A 56 13.84 -20.19 -3.85
N THR A 57 14.66 -20.70 -4.78
CA THR A 57 14.62 -22.09 -5.20
C THR A 57 14.91 -23.03 -4.03
N ARG A 58 15.99 -22.77 -3.28
CA ARG A 58 16.34 -23.53 -2.08
C ARG A 58 15.23 -23.49 -1.04
N GLY A 59 14.61 -22.33 -0.82
CA GLY A 59 13.48 -22.19 0.12
C GLY A 59 12.32 -23.11 -0.25
N SER A 60 11.90 -23.09 -1.52
CA SER A 60 10.80 -23.93 -2.00
C SER A 60 11.10 -25.43 -1.91
N GLU A 61 12.35 -25.84 -2.16
CA GLU A 61 12.76 -27.25 -2.03
C GLU A 61 12.76 -27.72 -0.57
N LEU A 62 13.18 -26.87 0.37
CA LEU A 62 13.27 -27.19 1.78
C LEU A 62 11.94 -27.10 2.53
N GLU A 63 10.96 -26.36 2.03
CA GLU A 63 9.67 -26.18 2.68
C GLU A 63 8.97 -27.51 2.99
N SER A 64 8.87 -28.40 2.00
CA SER A 64 8.27 -29.73 2.19
C SER A 64 9.09 -30.59 3.16
N VAL A 65 10.42 -30.52 3.09
CA VAL A 65 11.32 -31.26 3.99
C VAL A 65 11.13 -30.80 5.44
N VAL A 66 11.07 -29.51 5.69
CA VAL A 66 10.85 -28.94 7.02
C VAL A 66 9.46 -29.30 7.55
N ARG A 67 8.43 -29.22 6.70
CA ARG A 67 7.07 -29.64 7.08
C ARG A 67 7.03 -31.12 7.47
N ASP A 68 7.69 -32.01 6.71
CA ASP A 68 7.78 -33.41 7.02
C ASP A 68 8.56 -33.68 8.32
N LEU A 69 9.61 -32.91 8.61
CA LEU A 69 10.34 -32.98 9.88
C LEU A 69 9.43 -32.60 11.05
N LEU A 70 8.69 -31.49 10.93
CA LEU A 70 7.73 -31.05 11.94
C LEU A 70 6.64 -32.10 12.19
N ASN A 71 6.11 -32.69 11.12
CA ASN A 71 5.03 -33.69 11.20
C ASN A 71 5.44 -35.01 11.88
N ARG A 72 6.75 -35.27 12.01
CA ARG A 72 7.24 -36.45 12.78
C ARG A 72 7.19 -36.21 14.29
N GLU A 73 7.23 -34.96 14.72
CA GLU A 73 7.32 -34.57 16.12
C GLU A 73 5.96 -34.15 16.72
N VAL A 74 4.92 -34.04 15.88
CA VAL A 74 3.59 -33.59 16.31
C VAL A 74 2.55 -34.68 16.10
N GLU A 75 1.58 -34.75 17.00
CA GLU A 75 0.43 -35.68 16.89
C GLU A 75 -0.51 -35.26 15.71
N ARG A 76 -0.46 -34.01 15.31
CA ARG A 76 -1.35 -33.41 14.32
C ARG A 76 -0.53 -32.86 13.16
N PRO A 77 -0.57 -33.53 12.03
CA PRO A 77 0.23 -33.12 10.88
C PRO A 77 -0.28 -31.82 10.29
N PHE A 78 0.67 -31.00 9.84
CA PHE A 78 0.41 -29.80 9.04
C PHE A 78 0.29 -30.19 7.57
N GLU A 79 -0.73 -29.67 6.91
CA GLU A 79 -0.94 -29.80 5.47
C GLU A 79 -0.83 -28.45 4.78
N SER A 80 -0.19 -28.40 3.63
CA SER A 80 -0.23 -27.18 2.80
C SER A 80 -1.62 -27.00 2.21
N ALA A 81 -2.10 -25.76 2.19
CA ALA A 81 -3.42 -25.44 1.68
C ALA A 81 -3.51 -24.03 1.13
N VAL A 82 -4.46 -23.79 0.23
CA VAL A 82 -4.76 -22.48 -0.33
C VAL A 82 -6.14 -22.04 0.12
N TYR A 83 -6.25 -20.82 0.61
CA TYR A 83 -7.51 -20.23 1.04
C TYR A 83 -7.72 -18.86 0.41
N GLU A 84 -8.98 -18.53 0.15
CA GLU A 84 -9.46 -17.21 -0.27
C GLU A 84 -10.26 -16.59 0.88
N SER A 85 -10.07 -15.28 1.07
CA SER A 85 -10.87 -14.53 2.04
C SER A 85 -12.30 -14.37 1.51
N GLU A 86 -13.30 -14.61 2.36
CA GLU A 86 -14.71 -14.33 2.02
C GLU A 86 -15.04 -12.84 2.15
N GLU A 87 -14.33 -12.14 3.03
CA GLU A 87 -14.53 -10.70 3.24
C GLU A 87 -13.80 -9.86 2.19
N TYR A 88 -12.59 -10.30 1.80
CA TYR A 88 -11.75 -9.63 0.80
C TYR A 88 -11.40 -10.59 -0.33
N PRO A 89 -12.28 -10.76 -1.35
CA PRO A 89 -12.12 -11.82 -2.37
C PRO A 89 -10.85 -11.70 -3.24
N TRP A 90 -10.13 -10.59 -3.14
CA TRP A 90 -8.81 -10.42 -3.78
C TRP A 90 -7.65 -10.99 -2.97
N MET A 91 -7.86 -11.29 -1.67
CA MET A 91 -6.82 -11.80 -0.77
C MET A 91 -6.84 -13.32 -0.74
N ILE A 92 -5.68 -13.94 -0.94
CA ILE A 92 -5.47 -15.37 -0.82
C ILE A 92 -4.28 -15.68 0.08
N ALA A 93 -4.33 -16.78 0.79
CA ALA A 93 -3.23 -17.33 1.56
C ALA A 93 -2.88 -18.74 1.05
N SER A 94 -1.66 -18.92 0.56
CA SER A 94 -1.05 -20.22 0.38
C SER A 94 -0.25 -20.49 1.64
N LEU A 95 -0.71 -21.46 2.44
CA LEU A 95 -0.15 -21.79 3.74
C LEU A 95 0.87 -22.90 3.60
N ASP A 96 2.03 -22.75 4.24
CA ASP A 96 3.03 -23.80 4.32
C ASP A 96 2.54 -24.96 5.21
N GLY A 97 1.70 -24.64 6.21
CA GLY A 97 1.01 -25.66 6.96
C GLY A 97 -0.16 -25.14 7.77
N ILE A 98 -1.22 -25.97 7.83
CA ILE A 98 -2.37 -25.82 8.71
C ILE A 98 -2.71 -27.16 9.32
N ASP A 99 -2.94 -27.20 10.62
CA ASP A 99 -3.41 -28.40 11.33
C ASP A 99 -4.94 -28.49 11.35
N GLU A 100 -5.48 -29.58 11.85
CA GLU A 100 -6.93 -29.84 11.93
C GLU A 100 -7.70 -28.87 12.85
N TYR A 101 -7.00 -28.12 13.73
CA TYR A 101 -7.58 -27.12 14.64
C TYR A 101 -7.40 -25.69 14.14
N GLY A 102 -6.79 -25.51 12.97
CA GLY A 102 -6.54 -24.20 12.38
C GLY A 102 -5.25 -23.54 12.87
N GLY A 103 -4.34 -24.30 13.51
CA GLY A 103 -2.99 -23.84 13.83
C GLY A 103 -2.18 -23.63 12.57
N LEU A 104 -1.61 -22.43 12.40
CA LEU A 104 -0.90 -22.02 11.20
C LEU A 104 0.61 -22.03 11.42
N ILE A 105 1.33 -22.51 10.40
CA ILE A 105 2.78 -22.38 10.32
C ILE A 105 3.21 -21.72 9.02
N GLU A 106 4.31 -20.97 9.10
CA GLU A 106 5.07 -20.42 7.98
C GLU A 106 6.50 -20.92 8.08
N ILE A 107 7.07 -21.39 6.98
CA ILE A 107 8.42 -21.96 6.92
C ILE A 107 9.34 -21.00 6.16
N LYS A 108 10.48 -20.68 6.76
CA LYS A 108 11.49 -19.80 6.17
C LYS A 108 12.87 -20.48 6.19
N CYS A 109 13.60 -20.32 5.09
CA CYS A 109 14.98 -20.81 4.97
C CYS A 109 15.90 -19.61 4.70
N PRO A 110 16.13 -18.74 5.71
CA PRO A 110 16.92 -17.53 5.54
C PRO A 110 18.42 -17.81 5.42
N ASN A 111 19.19 -16.75 5.13
CA ASN A 111 20.63 -16.78 5.29
C ASN A 111 21.05 -16.84 6.77
N ASP A 112 22.33 -17.08 7.03
CA ASP A 112 22.86 -17.30 8.37
C ASP A 112 22.72 -16.06 9.28
N GLU A 113 22.78 -14.84 8.75
CA GLU A 113 22.66 -13.61 9.51
C GLU A 113 21.24 -13.45 10.05
N ILE A 114 20.24 -13.53 9.19
CA ILE A 114 18.83 -13.45 9.57
C ILE A 114 18.47 -14.59 10.50
N PHE A 115 19.00 -15.81 10.24
CA PHE A 115 18.75 -16.97 11.09
C PHE A 115 19.28 -16.77 12.51
N LYS A 116 20.50 -16.25 12.67
CA LYS A 116 21.11 -15.98 13.99
C LYS A 116 20.28 -14.99 14.80
N ASP A 117 19.86 -13.89 14.19
CA ASP A 117 19.04 -12.88 14.86
C ASP A 117 17.67 -13.43 15.26
N PHE A 118 17.04 -14.19 14.36
CA PHE A 118 15.78 -14.87 14.65
C PHE A 118 15.91 -15.87 15.82
N GLN A 119 16.98 -16.69 15.82
CA GLN A 119 17.20 -17.69 16.86
C GLN A 119 17.57 -17.06 18.21
N ALA A 120 18.48 -16.07 18.21
CA ALA A 120 19.03 -15.51 19.45
C ALA A 120 18.09 -14.50 20.12
N TYR A 121 17.40 -13.69 19.34
CA TYR A 121 16.63 -12.55 19.84
C TYR A 121 15.14 -12.61 19.49
N GLY A 122 14.70 -13.62 18.74
CA GLY A 122 13.33 -13.70 18.25
C GLY A 122 12.97 -12.62 17.21
N THR A 123 13.97 -11.97 16.63
CA THR A 123 13.75 -10.88 15.65
C THR A 123 13.11 -11.43 14.38
N VAL A 124 11.89 -10.99 14.08
CA VAL A 124 11.19 -11.36 12.85
C VAL A 124 11.33 -10.22 11.84
N PRO A 125 11.87 -10.49 10.63
CA PRO A 125 11.96 -9.48 9.58
C PRO A 125 10.58 -8.89 9.22
N ASN A 126 10.51 -7.59 8.94
CA ASN A 126 9.27 -6.90 8.58
C ASN A 126 8.53 -7.58 7.42
N ALA A 127 9.25 -8.04 6.41
CA ALA A 127 8.66 -8.76 5.29
C ALA A 127 7.92 -10.04 5.73
N TRP A 128 8.43 -10.77 6.73
CA TRP A 128 7.76 -11.96 7.26
C TRP A 128 6.56 -11.57 8.12
N LEU A 129 6.69 -10.50 8.93
CA LEU A 129 5.59 -9.99 9.74
C LEU A 129 4.38 -9.63 8.86
N TRP A 130 4.58 -8.87 7.80
CA TRP A 130 3.50 -8.50 6.89
C TRP A 130 2.88 -9.72 6.21
N GLN A 131 3.70 -10.68 5.78
CA GLN A 131 3.22 -11.91 5.19
C GLN A 131 2.30 -12.69 6.13
N VAL A 132 2.70 -12.90 7.39
CA VAL A 132 1.89 -13.67 8.36
C VAL A 132 0.67 -12.88 8.85
N GLN A 133 0.72 -11.54 8.91
CA GLN A 133 -0.47 -10.72 9.19
C GLN A 133 -1.51 -10.86 8.07
N HIS A 134 -1.08 -10.90 6.80
CA HIS A 134 -1.97 -11.21 5.69
C HIS A 134 -2.60 -12.60 5.83
N GLN A 135 -1.81 -13.62 6.13
CA GLN A 135 -2.33 -14.98 6.38
C GLN A 135 -3.36 -14.98 7.50
N MET A 136 -3.07 -14.31 8.62
CA MET A 136 -4.00 -14.19 9.75
C MET A 136 -5.27 -13.43 9.38
N CYS A 137 -5.19 -12.44 8.50
CA CYS A 137 -6.35 -11.74 7.95
C CYS A 137 -7.24 -12.70 7.15
N VAL A 138 -6.67 -13.41 6.17
CA VAL A 138 -7.41 -14.36 5.32
C VAL A 138 -8.04 -15.48 6.13
N MET A 139 -7.28 -16.03 7.09
CA MET A 139 -7.68 -17.19 7.88
C MET A 139 -8.52 -16.86 9.12
N ASN A 140 -8.64 -15.57 9.46
CA ASN A 140 -9.17 -15.10 10.74
C ASN A 140 -8.49 -15.78 11.95
N ALA A 141 -7.17 -16.01 11.83
CA ALA A 141 -6.36 -16.67 12.84
C ALA A 141 -5.84 -15.67 13.86
N LYS A 142 -5.56 -16.14 15.08
CA LYS A 142 -5.03 -15.33 16.20
C LYS A 142 -3.51 -15.24 16.17
N SER A 143 -2.84 -16.24 15.60
CA SER A 143 -1.38 -16.30 15.55
C SER A 143 -0.91 -17.21 14.41
N VAL A 144 0.35 -17.03 14.00
CA VAL A 144 1.10 -17.92 13.11
C VAL A 144 2.43 -18.23 13.75
N ARG A 145 2.84 -19.50 13.74
CA ARG A 145 4.17 -19.89 14.16
C ARG A 145 5.12 -19.91 12.97
N ILE A 146 6.13 -19.05 13.01
CA ILE A 146 7.18 -19.05 12.00
C ILE A 146 8.26 -20.03 12.41
N PHE A 147 8.62 -20.92 11.49
CA PHE A 147 9.77 -21.81 11.61
C PHE A 147 10.87 -21.35 10.66
N ALA A 148 12.06 -21.08 11.20
CA ALA A 148 13.26 -20.76 10.44
C ALA A 148 14.22 -21.94 10.45
N TYR A 149 14.69 -22.35 9.26
CA TYR A 149 15.60 -23.48 9.08
C TYR A 149 16.85 -23.08 8.29
N ASN A 150 18.02 -23.31 8.85
CA ASN A 150 19.30 -22.99 8.17
C ASN A 150 19.93 -24.18 7.43
N GLY A 151 19.29 -25.34 7.43
CA GLY A 151 19.81 -26.61 6.88
C GLY A 151 20.24 -27.60 7.95
N VAL A 152 20.37 -27.16 9.21
CA VAL A 152 20.81 -27.99 10.35
C VAL A 152 19.92 -27.77 11.58
N ILE A 153 19.64 -26.53 11.90
CA ILE A 153 18.90 -26.13 13.11
C ILE A 153 17.55 -25.55 12.71
N LEU A 154 16.51 -25.93 13.44
CA LEU A 154 15.17 -25.39 13.34
C LEU A 154 14.89 -24.50 14.55
N ALA A 155 14.59 -23.23 14.31
CA ALA A 155 14.15 -22.28 15.32
C ALA A 155 12.70 -21.88 15.08
N SER A 156 11.95 -21.48 16.10
CA SER A 156 10.58 -21.00 15.90
C SER A 156 10.23 -19.81 16.75
N ASN A 157 9.33 -18.96 16.22
CA ASN A 157 8.77 -17.83 16.93
C ASN A 157 7.26 -17.75 16.65
N LEU A 158 6.47 -17.34 17.64
CA LEU A 158 5.03 -17.14 17.51
C LEU A 158 4.78 -15.65 17.23
N VAL A 159 4.08 -15.36 16.14
CA VAL A 159 3.62 -14.02 15.81
C VAL A 159 2.13 -13.95 16.08
N GLU A 160 1.74 -12.99 16.89
CA GLU A 160 0.34 -12.73 17.19
C GLU A 160 -0.28 -11.78 16.14
N ARG A 161 -1.59 -11.86 16.02
CA ARG A 161 -2.40 -10.99 15.17
C ARG A 161 -2.37 -9.56 15.68
N ASP A 162 -2.05 -8.61 14.78
CA ASP A 162 -2.09 -7.18 15.03
C ASP A 162 -3.18 -6.52 14.18
N GLU A 163 -4.26 -6.09 14.83
CA GLU A 163 -5.40 -5.48 14.15
C GLU A 163 -5.05 -4.12 13.53
N THR A 164 -4.07 -3.40 14.08
CA THR A 164 -3.62 -2.12 13.52
C THR A 164 -2.84 -2.35 12.22
N ALA A 165 -1.91 -3.30 12.24
CA ALA A 165 -1.18 -3.71 11.05
C ALA A 165 -2.12 -4.25 9.98
N ILE A 166 -3.10 -5.08 10.34
CA ILE A 166 -4.07 -5.64 9.39
C ILE A 166 -4.94 -4.55 8.74
N LYS A 167 -5.35 -3.52 9.47
CA LYS A 167 -6.10 -2.40 8.89
C LYS A 167 -5.28 -1.64 7.86
N GLU A 168 -4.01 -1.37 8.16
CA GLU A 168 -3.09 -0.73 7.22
C GLU A 168 -2.88 -1.58 5.97
N LEU A 169 -2.63 -2.89 6.17
CA LEU A 169 -2.45 -3.88 5.11
C LEU A 169 -3.65 -3.91 4.15
N ILE A 170 -4.87 -4.05 4.68
CA ILE A 170 -6.11 -4.08 3.89
C ILE A 170 -6.26 -2.80 3.06
N ALA A 171 -5.96 -1.64 3.63
CA ALA A 171 -6.06 -0.37 2.91
C ALA A 171 -5.10 -0.32 1.71
N LYS A 172 -3.82 -0.64 1.92
CA LYS A 172 -2.80 -0.64 0.87
C LYS A 172 -3.04 -1.71 -0.19
N GLU A 173 -3.44 -2.90 0.21
CA GLU A 173 -3.76 -3.97 -0.74
C GLU A 173 -5.01 -3.67 -1.57
N LYS A 174 -6.01 -3.04 -0.98
CA LYS A 174 -7.19 -2.57 -1.71
C LYS A 174 -6.83 -1.56 -2.80
N ASP A 175 -5.95 -0.61 -2.48
CA ASP A 175 -5.47 0.38 -3.45
C ASP A 175 -4.64 -0.29 -4.56
N PHE A 176 -3.78 -1.25 -4.19
CA PHE A 176 -3.01 -2.02 -5.16
C PHE A 176 -3.92 -2.87 -6.06
N TYR A 177 -4.91 -3.56 -5.48
CA TYR A 177 -5.89 -4.35 -6.25
C TYR A 177 -6.69 -3.48 -7.22
N LYS A 178 -7.06 -2.26 -6.80
CA LYS A 178 -7.68 -1.29 -7.69
C LYS A 178 -6.78 -0.94 -8.88
N CYS A 179 -5.48 -0.75 -8.65
CA CYS A 179 -4.50 -0.54 -9.72
C CYS A 179 -4.44 -1.73 -10.69
N MET A 180 -4.56 -2.97 -10.18
CA MET A 180 -4.63 -4.16 -11.02
C MET A 180 -5.90 -4.18 -11.89
N CYS A 181 -7.07 -3.88 -11.30
CA CYS A 181 -8.35 -3.87 -12.01
C CYS A 181 -8.46 -2.75 -13.05
N GLU A 182 -7.88 -1.59 -12.76
CA GLU A 182 -7.87 -0.42 -13.65
C GLU A 182 -6.74 -0.47 -14.70
N LEU A 183 -5.89 -1.51 -14.66
CA LEU A 183 -4.71 -1.68 -15.52
C LEU A 183 -3.78 -0.46 -15.47
N THR A 184 -3.71 0.20 -14.32
CA THR A 184 -2.92 1.40 -14.09
C THR A 184 -1.88 1.10 -13.01
N PRO A 185 -0.57 1.25 -13.26
CA PRO A 185 0.44 0.92 -12.27
C PRO A 185 0.31 1.81 -11.02
N PRO A 186 0.69 1.29 -9.83
CA PRO A 186 0.78 2.09 -8.62
C PRO A 186 1.69 3.30 -8.83
N LYS A 187 1.34 4.41 -8.21
CA LYS A 187 2.23 5.58 -8.21
C LYS A 187 3.49 5.27 -7.40
N GLU A 188 4.63 5.42 -8.03
CA GLU A 188 5.89 5.35 -7.28
C GLU A 188 6.01 6.57 -6.38
N PRO A 189 6.54 6.42 -5.16
CA PRO A 189 6.90 7.56 -4.37
C PRO A 189 7.93 8.39 -5.13
N LEU A 190 7.73 9.70 -5.13
CA LEU A 190 8.71 10.60 -5.75
C LEU A 190 10.07 10.42 -5.05
N PRO A 191 11.18 10.44 -5.80
CA PRO A 191 12.50 10.36 -5.20
C PRO A 191 12.69 11.52 -4.21
N VAL A 192 13.06 11.18 -2.99
CA VAL A 192 13.39 12.18 -1.97
C VAL A 192 14.75 12.79 -2.31
N ARG A 193 14.79 14.10 -2.33
CA ARG A 193 16.01 14.87 -2.53
C ARG A 193 16.32 15.61 -1.24
N ASP A 194 17.47 15.31 -0.63
CA ASP A 194 17.93 15.81 0.66
C ASP A 194 19.29 16.52 0.58
N ASP A 195 19.74 16.87 -0.63
CA ASP A 195 20.97 17.64 -0.77
C ASP A 195 20.79 19.05 -0.19
N GLU A 196 21.88 19.59 0.39
CA GLU A 196 21.89 20.86 1.13
C GLU A 196 21.26 22.00 0.34
N ARG A 197 21.54 22.09 -0.96
CA ARG A 197 21.01 23.12 -1.84
C ARG A 197 19.48 23.00 -2.02
N ALA A 198 18.96 21.76 -2.10
CA ALA A 198 17.52 21.54 -2.18
C ALA A 198 16.83 21.94 -0.89
N LEU A 199 17.38 21.54 0.26
CA LEU A 199 16.85 21.89 1.58
C LEU A 199 16.84 23.40 1.81
N GLU A 200 17.93 24.11 1.46
CA GLU A 200 18.01 25.57 1.53
C GLU A 200 16.93 26.23 0.65
N LEU A 201 16.81 25.82 -0.61
CA LEU A 201 15.83 26.38 -1.53
C LEU A 201 14.40 26.19 -1.05
N PHE A 202 14.06 24.98 -0.57
CA PHE A 202 12.71 24.71 -0.06
C PHE A 202 12.45 25.44 1.27
N GLY A 203 13.47 25.64 2.11
CA GLY A 203 13.39 26.50 3.28
C GLY A 203 13.04 27.95 2.90
N MET A 204 13.68 28.53 1.91
CA MET A 204 13.37 29.86 1.39
C MET A 204 11.95 29.93 0.80
N ILE A 205 11.47 28.87 0.15
CA ILE A 205 10.10 28.81 -0.38
C ILE A 205 9.08 28.86 0.77
N GLU A 206 9.31 28.13 1.86
CA GLU A 206 8.40 28.15 3.02
C GLU A 206 8.40 29.52 3.74
N GLU A 207 9.55 30.16 3.88
CA GLU A 207 9.63 31.54 4.38
C GLU A 207 8.84 32.50 3.48
N ALA A 208 9.01 32.44 2.16
CA ALA A 208 8.30 33.27 1.22
C ALA A 208 6.77 33.02 1.29
N LYS A 209 6.33 31.78 1.39
CA LYS A 209 4.90 31.44 1.57
C LYS A 209 4.35 32.09 2.85
N THR A 210 5.08 31.98 3.95
CA THR A 210 4.67 32.58 5.23
C THR A 210 4.52 34.10 5.11
N GLN A 211 5.47 34.78 4.45
CA GLN A 211 5.37 36.21 4.20
C GLN A 211 4.19 36.56 3.30
N ILE A 212 3.94 35.80 2.26
CA ILE A 212 2.79 36.01 1.36
C ILE A 212 1.46 35.89 2.14
N GLU A 213 1.30 34.90 2.99
CA GLU A 213 0.09 34.77 3.82
C GLU A 213 -0.06 35.92 4.82
N HIS A 214 1.02 36.35 5.46
CA HIS A 214 1.01 37.54 6.30
C HIS A 214 0.55 38.78 5.54
N TRP A 215 1.09 39.04 4.36
CA TRP A 215 0.72 40.20 3.56
C TRP A 215 -0.69 40.09 2.98
N LYS A 216 -1.18 38.90 2.64
CA LYS A 216 -2.58 38.68 2.25
C LYS A 216 -3.53 39.05 3.38
N THR A 217 -3.28 38.56 4.60
CA THR A 217 -4.09 38.89 5.77
C THR A 217 -4.09 40.40 6.01
N ARG A 218 -2.90 41.02 5.96
CA ARG A 218 -2.78 42.47 6.13
C ARG A 218 -3.51 43.27 5.04
N LEU A 219 -3.47 42.79 3.80
CA LEU A 219 -4.19 43.41 2.67
C LEU A 219 -5.72 43.35 2.89
N GLU A 220 -6.24 42.21 3.35
CA GLU A 220 -7.69 42.12 3.64
C GLU A 220 -8.12 43.03 4.79
N GLU A 221 -7.36 43.13 5.89
CA GLU A 221 -7.61 44.11 6.96
C GLU A 221 -7.65 45.54 6.44
N LEU A 222 -6.72 45.93 5.57
CA LEU A 222 -6.67 47.26 4.96
C LEU A 222 -7.84 47.51 4.02
N LYS A 223 -8.29 46.50 3.29
CA LYS A 223 -9.47 46.60 2.43
C LYS A 223 -10.75 46.74 3.26
N GLU A 224 -10.87 45.98 4.35
CA GLU A 224 -11.98 46.12 5.29
C GLU A 224 -12.04 47.54 5.85
N GLY A 225 -10.92 48.11 6.31
CA GLY A 225 -10.82 49.47 6.75
C GLY A 225 -11.20 50.50 5.66
N ALA A 226 -10.82 50.26 4.40
CA ALA A 226 -11.23 51.12 3.29
C ALA A 226 -12.75 51.03 3.03
N VAL A 227 -13.35 49.84 3.16
CA VAL A 227 -14.82 49.70 3.06
C VAL A 227 -15.52 50.39 4.23
N GLU A 228 -15.01 50.30 5.46
CA GLU A 228 -15.56 51.02 6.63
C GLU A 228 -15.57 52.53 6.39
N LEU A 229 -14.53 53.12 5.79
CA LEU A 229 -14.46 54.55 5.48
C LEU A 229 -15.50 54.97 4.45
N SER A 230 -16.07 54.07 3.66
CA SER A 230 -17.10 54.37 2.65
C SER A 230 -18.42 54.88 3.26
N ASN A 231 -18.72 54.50 4.51
CA ASN A 231 -20.00 54.76 5.13
C ASN A 231 -21.23 54.36 4.26
N GLY A 232 -21.03 53.36 3.36
CA GLY A 232 -22.06 52.88 2.44
C GLY A 232 -22.13 53.63 1.09
N GLU A 233 -21.25 54.57 0.84
CA GLU A 233 -21.17 55.30 -0.42
C GLU A 233 -19.92 54.92 -1.22
N GLU A 234 -20.03 54.81 -2.55
CA GLU A 234 -18.88 54.54 -3.40
C GLU A 234 -17.95 55.75 -3.48
N TYR A 235 -16.64 55.54 -3.47
CA TYR A 235 -15.69 56.66 -3.55
C TYR A 235 -14.40 56.24 -4.28
N GLU A 236 -13.63 57.27 -4.71
CA GLU A 236 -12.30 57.11 -5.28
C GLU A 236 -11.28 57.88 -4.43
N CYS A 237 -10.16 57.22 -4.12
CA CYS A 237 -9.05 57.82 -3.40
C CYS A 237 -7.70 57.26 -3.89
N ALA A 238 -6.75 58.14 -4.17
CA ALA A 238 -5.40 57.79 -4.61
C ALA A 238 -5.34 56.77 -5.76
N GLY A 239 -6.30 56.84 -6.70
CA GLY A 239 -6.42 55.94 -7.85
C GLY A 239 -7.10 54.61 -7.56
N TYR A 240 -7.50 54.34 -6.32
CA TYR A 240 -8.29 53.17 -5.95
C TYR A 240 -9.78 53.52 -5.89
N LYS A 241 -10.62 52.57 -6.32
CA LYS A 241 -12.08 52.71 -6.30
C LYS A 241 -12.67 51.73 -5.29
N VAL A 242 -13.49 52.24 -4.35
CA VAL A 242 -14.28 51.44 -3.44
C VAL A 242 -15.71 51.42 -3.96
N GLN A 243 -16.16 50.28 -4.47
CA GLN A 243 -17.44 50.11 -5.14
C GLN A 243 -18.16 48.86 -4.67
N TYR A 244 -19.48 48.94 -4.58
CA TYR A 244 -20.33 47.82 -4.30
C TYR A 244 -20.65 47.04 -5.57
N ILE A 245 -20.03 45.83 -5.74
CA ILE A 245 -20.18 45.04 -6.95
C ILE A 245 -20.98 43.79 -6.70
N VAL A 246 -22.10 43.61 -7.38
CA VAL A 246 -22.89 42.38 -7.38
C VAL A 246 -22.50 41.56 -8.58
N LYS A 247 -21.91 40.37 -8.31
CA LYS A 247 -21.59 39.38 -9.36
C LYS A 247 -22.60 38.25 -9.32
N PRO A 248 -23.12 37.76 -10.46
CA PRO A 248 -23.93 36.56 -10.48
C PRO A 248 -23.10 35.38 -9.96
N GLY A 249 -23.76 34.47 -9.25
CA GLY A 249 -23.11 33.27 -8.74
C GLY A 249 -22.57 32.38 -9.88
N THR A 250 -21.57 31.59 -9.57
CA THR A 250 -21.00 30.59 -10.53
C THR A 250 -22.06 29.54 -10.90
N VAL A 251 -22.11 29.18 -12.19
CA VAL A 251 -23.04 28.16 -12.66
C VAL A 251 -22.64 26.80 -12.09
N ASN A 252 -23.56 26.16 -11.36
CA ASN A 252 -23.37 24.79 -10.92
C ASN A 252 -23.80 23.83 -12.02
N TYR A 253 -22.86 23.45 -12.89
CA TYR A 253 -23.12 22.55 -14.00
C TYR A 253 -23.66 21.17 -13.56
N LYS A 254 -23.37 20.70 -12.33
CA LYS A 254 -23.87 19.44 -11.80
C LYS A 254 -25.37 19.50 -11.48
N ALA A 255 -25.90 20.71 -11.25
CA ALA A 255 -27.31 20.93 -10.95
C ALA A 255 -28.19 21.12 -12.20
N ILE A 256 -27.61 21.19 -13.40
CA ILE A 256 -28.34 21.37 -14.65
C ILE A 256 -28.89 20.02 -15.11
N PRO A 257 -30.23 19.81 -15.11
CA PRO A 257 -30.84 18.51 -15.44
C PRO A 257 -30.46 18.00 -16.85
N GLN A 258 -30.30 18.89 -17.83
CA GLN A 258 -29.96 18.60 -19.22
C GLN A 258 -28.55 18.04 -19.39
N LEU A 259 -27.66 18.25 -18.40
CA LEU A 259 -26.29 17.74 -18.41
C LEU A 259 -26.16 16.42 -17.66
N LYS A 260 -27.25 15.93 -17.06
CA LYS A 260 -27.25 14.67 -16.32
C LYS A 260 -26.98 13.49 -17.28
N GLY A 261 -25.88 12.79 -17.08
CA GLY A 261 -25.45 11.66 -17.94
C GLY A 261 -24.51 12.06 -19.09
N ILE A 262 -24.24 13.36 -19.30
CA ILE A 262 -23.26 13.80 -20.28
C ILE A 262 -21.85 13.74 -19.69
N ASN A 263 -20.96 13.06 -20.40
CA ASN A 263 -19.52 13.06 -20.03
C ASN A 263 -18.89 14.42 -20.39
N LEU A 264 -18.90 15.36 -19.43
CA LEU A 264 -18.33 16.69 -19.61
C LEU A 264 -16.82 16.70 -19.88
N ASN A 265 -16.10 15.60 -19.57
CA ASN A 265 -14.67 15.51 -19.89
C ASN A 265 -14.41 15.45 -21.40
N ALA A 266 -15.38 15.00 -22.20
CA ALA A 266 -15.27 15.01 -23.67
C ALA A 266 -15.24 16.44 -24.27
N TYR A 267 -15.64 17.44 -23.49
CA TYR A 267 -15.70 18.86 -23.90
C TYR A 267 -14.62 19.70 -23.24
N ARG A 268 -13.64 19.09 -22.60
CA ARG A 268 -12.48 19.82 -22.05
C ARG A 268 -11.55 20.29 -23.19
N GLY A 269 -11.03 21.49 -23.03
CA GLY A 269 -9.95 21.98 -23.87
C GLY A 269 -8.67 21.16 -23.74
N LYS A 270 -7.63 21.53 -24.46
CA LYS A 270 -6.31 20.89 -24.35
C LYS A 270 -5.82 20.93 -22.90
N PRO A 271 -5.18 19.85 -22.41
CA PRO A 271 -4.55 19.87 -21.10
C PRO A 271 -3.52 20.99 -21.03
N ILE A 272 -3.44 21.62 -19.87
CA ILE A 272 -2.35 22.56 -19.54
C ILE A 272 -1.35 21.77 -18.71
N GLU A 273 -0.12 21.70 -19.19
CA GLU A 273 0.98 21.03 -18.50
C GLU A 273 1.85 22.09 -17.83
N TYR A 274 2.08 21.95 -16.52
CA TYR A 274 2.95 22.85 -15.77
C TYR A 274 3.55 22.12 -14.56
N TRP A 275 4.70 22.60 -14.12
CA TRP A 275 5.31 22.13 -12.88
C TRP A 275 4.63 22.78 -11.69
N ALA A 276 4.12 21.98 -10.76
CA ALA A 276 3.53 22.45 -9.52
C ALA A 276 4.50 22.22 -8.34
N ILE A 277 4.61 23.23 -7.49
CA ILE A 277 5.27 23.15 -6.19
C ILE A 277 4.16 23.34 -5.16
N SER A 278 3.90 22.33 -4.36
CA SER A 278 2.84 22.32 -3.34
C SER A 278 3.43 22.23 -1.94
#